data_82a5c566ada9c42e04b808c7a0a2cdbc
#
_entry.id   82a5c566ada9c42e04b808c7a0a2cdbc
#
_cell.length_a   1.000
_cell.length_b   1.000
_cell.length_c   1.000
_cell.angle_alpha   90.00
_cell.angle_beta   90.00
_cell.angle_gamma   90.00
#
_symmetry.space_group_name_H-M   'P 1'
#
loop_
_entity.id
_entity.type
_entity.pdbx_description
1 polymer ?
#
loop_
_entity_poly.entity_id
_entity_poly.type
_entity_poly.pdbx_seq_one_letter_code
_entity_poly.pdbx_strand_id
1 'polypeptide(L)'
;MNRVIDKIAWIELDHGKILSTRSRGKNAYYLPGGKREPGETDLDTLVREIDEELSIAIIPATATHIGTYRAQAHGHAEGVTVQMTCYTADHHGVPTPSSEIEEIVWLSYADRDRVSPVDQVIFDHLHRSGRLH
;
A
#
# COMPACT_ATOMS: atom_id res chain seq x y z
N MET A 1 19.71 17.76 0.65
CA MET A 1 18.70 17.66 1.71
C MET A 1 17.78 16.49 1.47
N ASN A 2 17.61 15.64 2.46
CA ASN A 2 16.75 14.46 2.34
C ASN A 2 15.28 14.86 2.56
N ARG A 3 14.41 14.25 1.81
CA ARG A 3 12.97 14.45 1.91
C ARG A 3 12.30 13.11 2.16
N VAL A 4 11.30 13.09 3.05
CA VAL A 4 10.51 11.89 3.36
C VAL A 4 9.08 12.11 2.90
N ILE A 5 8.60 11.19 2.08
CA ILE A 5 7.18 11.13 1.68
C ILE A 5 6.49 10.16 2.61
N ASP A 6 5.52 10.66 3.40
CA ASP A 6 4.81 9.88 4.42
C ASP A 6 3.50 9.34 3.85
N LYS A 7 3.41 8.02 3.75
CA LYS A 7 2.25 7.32 3.20
C LYS A 7 1.69 6.29 4.18
N ILE A 8 0.40 6.04 4.06
CA ILE A 8 -0.30 4.98 4.76
C ILE A 8 -0.80 3.98 3.73
N ALA A 9 -0.64 2.69 3.98
CA ALA A 9 -1.03 1.65 3.04
C ALA A 9 -1.84 0.55 3.72
N TRP A 10 -2.71 -0.07 2.93
CA TRP A 10 -3.53 -1.20 3.34
C TRP A 10 -2.92 -2.49 2.83
N ILE A 11 -2.73 -3.45 3.75
CA ILE A 11 -2.31 -4.81 3.43
C ILE A 11 -3.54 -5.70 3.47
N GLU A 12 -3.93 -6.21 2.31
CA GLU A 12 -5.00 -7.19 2.19
C GLU A 12 -4.41 -8.48 1.63
N LEU A 13 -4.48 -9.53 2.42
CA LEU A 13 -3.91 -10.84 2.07
C LEU A 13 -5.03 -11.86 1.90
N ASP A 14 -4.93 -12.69 0.87
CA ASP A 14 -5.87 -13.76 0.60
C ASP A 14 -5.14 -14.93 -0.05
N HIS A 15 -5.20 -16.10 0.58
CA HIS A 15 -4.54 -17.31 0.09
C HIS A 15 -3.05 -17.11 -0.24
N GLY A 16 -2.34 -16.37 0.62
CA GLY A 16 -0.91 -16.10 0.46
C GLY A 16 -0.55 -15.09 -0.60
N LYS A 17 -1.53 -14.37 -1.14
CA LYS A 17 -1.33 -13.29 -2.12
C LYS A 17 -1.74 -11.96 -1.52
N ILE A 18 -1.14 -10.89 -2.03
CA ILE A 18 -1.38 -9.53 -1.56
C ILE A 18 -2.03 -8.67 -2.65
N LEU A 19 -3.07 -7.93 -2.27
CA LEU A 19 -3.74 -7.01 -3.17
C LEU A 19 -2.82 -5.83 -3.49
N SER A 20 -2.64 -5.57 -4.79
CA SER A 20 -1.81 -4.46 -5.27
C SER A 20 -2.53 -3.75 -6.40
N THR A 21 -2.11 -2.52 -6.68
CA THR A 21 -2.76 -1.67 -7.67
C THR A 21 -1.74 -1.11 -8.64
N ARG A 22 -2.22 -0.73 -9.83
CA ARG A 22 -1.43 0.02 -10.81
C ARG A 22 -2.23 1.22 -11.27
N SER A 23 -1.62 2.39 -11.19
CA SER A 23 -2.23 3.63 -11.68
C SER A 23 -2.04 3.77 -13.19
N ARG A 24 -2.93 4.53 -13.84
CA ARG A 24 -2.84 4.81 -15.27
C ARG A 24 -1.49 5.42 -15.61
N GLY A 25 -0.86 4.89 -16.66
CA GLY A 25 0.43 5.39 -17.14
C GLY A 25 1.63 4.95 -16.31
N LYS A 26 1.44 4.12 -15.29
CA LYS A 26 2.53 3.57 -14.47
C LYS A 26 2.81 2.14 -14.85
N ASN A 27 4.09 1.73 -14.65
CA ASN A 27 4.54 0.37 -14.94
C ASN A 27 4.67 -0.48 -13.69
N ALA A 28 4.86 0.16 -12.53
CA ALA A 28 5.01 -0.55 -11.26
C ALA A 28 3.69 -0.71 -10.54
N TYR A 29 3.60 -1.77 -9.74
CA TYR A 29 2.48 -1.99 -8.83
C TYR A 29 2.81 -1.44 -7.45
N TYR A 30 1.77 -1.03 -6.74
CA TYR A 30 1.88 -0.43 -5.41
C TYR A 30 0.79 -0.99 -4.51
N LEU A 31 1.08 -1.09 -3.21
CA LEU A 31 0.02 -1.32 -2.24
C LEU A 31 -0.95 -0.13 -2.27
N PRO A 32 -2.26 -0.38 -2.12
CA PRO A 32 -3.23 0.71 -2.09
C PRO A 32 -3.02 1.59 -0.85
N GLY A 33 -3.19 2.89 -1.03
CA GLY A 33 -2.98 3.89 0.02
C GLY A 33 -2.48 5.20 -0.57
N GLY A 34 -2.01 6.08 0.28
CA GLY A 34 -1.52 7.36 -0.19
C GLY A 34 -0.97 8.26 0.91
N LYS A 35 -0.72 9.51 0.54
CA LYS A 35 -0.10 10.49 1.42
C LYS A 35 -1.06 10.97 2.50
N ARG A 36 -0.54 11.10 3.72
CA ARG A 36 -1.26 11.75 4.81
C ARG A 36 -1.49 13.22 4.46
N GLU A 37 -2.70 13.70 4.67
CA GLU A 37 -3.00 15.12 4.59
C GLU A 37 -2.84 15.78 5.96
N PRO A 38 -2.59 17.10 6.00
CA PRO A 38 -2.45 17.80 7.28
C PRO A 38 -3.66 17.57 8.20
N GLY A 39 -3.38 17.21 9.46
CA GLY A 39 -4.42 16.98 10.46
C GLY A 39 -5.01 15.57 10.45
N GLU A 40 -4.65 14.73 9.50
CA GLU A 40 -5.16 13.36 9.45
C GLU A 40 -4.36 12.43 10.39
N THR A 41 -5.09 11.53 11.06
CA THR A 41 -4.47 10.38 11.71
C THR A 41 -4.15 9.32 10.65
N ASP A 42 -3.40 8.27 11.04
CA ASP A 42 -3.15 7.13 10.15
C ASP A 42 -4.46 6.55 9.61
N LEU A 43 -5.44 6.33 10.48
CA LEU A 43 -6.71 5.72 10.08
C LEU A 43 -7.56 6.64 9.22
N ASP A 44 -7.52 7.96 9.46
CA ASP A 44 -8.20 8.91 8.58
C ASP A 44 -7.67 8.81 7.16
N THR A 45 -6.34 8.76 7.02
CA THR A 45 -5.68 8.63 5.71
C THR A 45 -6.03 7.29 5.05
N LEU A 46 -5.98 6.21 5.82
CA LEU A 46 -6.28 4.86 5.30
C LEU A 46 -7.72 4.80 4.76
N VAL A 47 -8.69 5.23 5.57
CA VAL A 47 -10.11 5.22 5.19
C VAL A 47 -10.33 6.04 3.91
N ARG A 48 -9.79 7.26 3.87
CA ARG A 48 -9.97 8.15 2.72
C ARG A 48 -9.34 7.60 1.45
N GLU A 49 -8.06 7.20 1.53
CA GLU A 49 -7.33 6.74 0.34
C GLU A 49 -7.90 5.44 -0.22
N ILE A 50 -8.28 4.51 0.64
CA ILE A 50 -8.81 3.23 0.18
C ILE A 50 -10.20 3.40 -0.43
N ASP A 51 -11.03 4.31 0.10
CA ASP A 51 -12.30 4.66 -0.54
C ASP A 51 -12.08 5.27 -1.92
N GLU A 52 -11.15 6.22 -2.05
CA GLU A 52 -10.84 6.85 -3.33
C GLU A 52 -10.35 5.85 -4.38
N GLU A 53 -9.44 4.95 -4.00
CA GLU A 53 -8.77 4.04 -4.93
C GLU A 53 -9.57 2.78 -5.25
N LEU A 54 -10.30 2.24 -4.27
CA LEU A 54 -10.93 0.92 -4.38
C LEU A 54 -12.43 0.92 -4.16
N SER A 55 -13.02 2.06 -3.84
CA SER A 55 -14.48 2.21 -3.61
C SER A 55 -15.01 1.27 -2.51
N ILE A 56 -14.23 1.08 -1.47
CA ILE A 56 -14.64 0.26 -0.30
C ILE A 56 -14.51 1.08 0.98
N ALA A 57 -15.22 0.64 2.01
CA ALA A 57 -15.20 1.28 3.32
C ALA A 57 -14.38 0.43 4.30
N ILE A 58 -13.21 0.92 4.66
CA ILE A 58 -12.39 0.33 5.74
C ILE A 58 -13.14 0.48 7.06
N ILE A 59 -13.13 -0.57 7.88
CA ILE A 59 -13.71 -0.54 9.23
C ILE A 59 -12.60 -0.19 10.20
N PRO A 60 -12.52 1.08 10.67
CA PRO A 60 -11.33 1.56 11.42
C PRO A 60 -11.07 0.77 12.70
N ALA A 61 -12.12 0.31 13.38
CA ALA A 61 -11.99 -0.44 14.64
C ALA A 61 -11.26 -1.77 14.47
N THR A 62 -11.16 -2.30 13.25
CA THR A 62 -10.48 -3.57 12.95
C THR A 62 -9.05 -3.38 12.50
N ALA A 63 -8.58 -2.15 12.35
CA ALA A 63 -7.24 -1.87 11.82
C ALA A 63 -6.16 -2.33 12.80
N THR A 64 -5.19 -3.06 12.26
CA THR A 64 -4.03 -3.55 13.01
C THR A 64 -2.76 -3.08 12.34
N HIS A 65 -1.91 -2.38 13.09
CA HIS A 65 -0.61 -1.91 12.61
C HIS A 65 0.30 -3.12 12.34
N ILE A 66 0.88 -3.16 11.14
CA ILE A 66 1.80 -4.23 10.74
C ILE A 66 3.25 -3.76 10.85
N GLY A 67 3.55 -2.56 10.42
CA GLY A 67 4.89 -2.01 10.48
C GLY A 67 5.02 -0.72 9.71
N THR A 68 6.19 -0.09 9.85
CA THR A 68 6.56 1.11 9.11
C THR A 68 7.86 0.83 8.37
N TYR A 69 7.88 1.10 7.07
CA TYR A 69 8.97 0.72 6.17
C TYR A 69 9.46 1.93 5.40
N ARG A 70 10.75 1.94 5.08
CA ARG A 70 11.36 3.03 4.31
C ARG A 70 12.18 2.48 3.16
N ALA A 71 12.18 3.21 2.04
CA ALA A 71 13.03 2.95 0.90
C ALA A 71 13.15 4.21 0.03
N GLN A 72 14.08 4.19 -0.91
CA GLN A 72 14.17 5.24 -1.94
C GLN A 72 12.81 5.34 -2.66
N ALA A 73 12.30 6.55 -2.82
CA ALA A 73 11.03 6.78 -3.50
C ALA A 73 11.17 6.48 -5.00
N HIS A 74 10.30 5.61 -5.50
CA HIS A 74 10.28 5.22 -6.91
C HIS A 74 10.02 6.43 -7.81
N GLY A 75 10.87 6.62 -8.83
CA GLY A 75 10.72 7.72 -9.78
C GLY A 75 11.17 9.08 -9.27
N HIS A 76 11.72 9.18 -8.07
CA HIS A 76 12.23 10.42 -7.50
C HIS A 76 13.74 10.46 -7.48
N ALA A 77 14.29 11.68 -7.28
CA ALA A 77 15.72 11.88 -7.16
C ALA A 77 16.29 11.12 -5.96
N GLU A 78 17.58 10.81 -6.02
CA GLU A 78 18.30 10.22 -4.91
C GLU A 78 18.16 11.06 -3.65
N GLY A 79 17.94 10.42 -2.51
CA GLY A 79 17.74 11.09 -1.23
C GLY A 79 16.27 11.35 -0.90
N VAL A 80 15.35 11.12 -1.83
CA VAL A 80 13.92 11.17 -1.54
C VAL A 80 13.49 9.77 -1.06
N THR A 81 13.05 9.69 0.18
CA THR A 81 12.64 8.43 0.82
C THR A 81 11.14 8.40 0.97
N VAL A 82 10.52 7.27 0.70
CA VAL A 82 9.15 7.02 1.10
C VAL A 82 9.14 6.26 2.42
N GLN A 83 8.29 6.72 3.35
CA GLN A 83 7.99 6.00 4.58
C GLN A 83 6.55 5.52 4.49
N MET A 84 6.35 4.22 4.59
CA MET A 84 5.02 3.63 4.46
C MET A 84 4.63 2.91 5.73
N THR A 85 3.56 3.37 6.36
CA THR A 85 2.98 2.76 7.55
C THR A 85 1.81 1.90 7.10
N CYS A 86 1.86 0.61 7.44
CA CYS A 86 0.94 -0.39 6.90
C CYS A 86 0.01 -0.94 7.96
N TYR A 87 -1.25 -1.12 7.57
CA TYR A 87 -2.30 -1.69 8.39
C TYR A 87 -3.04 -2.79 7.63
N THR A 88 -3.44 -3.84 8.35
CA THR A 88 -4.54 -4.70 7.90
C THR A 88 -5.84 -4.14 8.47
N ALA A 89 -6.96 -4.40 7.81
CA ALA A 89 -8.28 -3.98 8.30
C ALA A 89 -9.37 -4.72 7.54
N ASP A 90 -10.50 -4.94 8.21
CA ASP A 90 -11.71 -5.42 7.54
C ASP A 90 -12.38 -4.28 6.79
N HIS A 91 -13.24 -4.60 5.86
CA HIS A 91 -13.89 -3.62 5.01
C HIS A 91 -15.29 -4.07 4.59
N HIS A 92 -16.10 -3.11 4.14
CA HIS A 92 -17.35 -3.35 3.43
C HIS A 92 -17.16 -3.07 1.95
N GLY A 93 -17.83 -3.83 1.11
CA GLY A 93 -17.78 -3.66 -0.33
C GLY A 93 -16.74 -4.53 -1.00
N VAL A 94 -16.79 -4.57 -2.32
CA VAL A 94 -15.87 -5.33 -3.16
C VAL A 94 -14.86 -4.36 -3.77
N PRO A 95 -13.55 -4.56 -3.58
CA PRO A 95 -12.55 -3.67 -4.18
C PRO A 95 -12.75 -3.53 -5.69
N THR A 96 -12.87 -2.29 -6.14
CA THR A 96 -13.12 -1.94 -7.53
C THR A 96 -12.22 -0.78 -7.91
N PRO A 97 -11.45 -0.85 -9.02
CA PRO A 97 -10.59 0.25 -9.41
C PRO A 97 -11.38 1.55 -9.60
N SER A 98 -10.89 2.64 -8.98
CA SER A 98 -11.48 3.96 -9.15
C SER A 98 -10.38 5.03 -9.09
N SER A 99 -10.75 6.29 -9.38
CA SER A 99 -9.82 7.40 -9.47
C SER A 99 -8.71 7.08 -10.48
N GLU A 100 -7.43 7.25 -10.10
CA GLU A 100 -6.29 6.98 -10.98
C GLU A 100 -5.97 5.50 -11.14
N ILE A 101 -6.60 4.62 -10.38
CA ILE A 101 -6.29 3.19 -10.40
C ILE A 101 -6.86 2.54 -11.65
N GLU A 102 -5.98 1.94 -12.46
CA GLU A 102 -6.39 1.24 -13.69
C GLU A 102 -6.72 -0.23 -13.43
N GLU A 103 -5.94 -0.89 -12.56
CA GLU A 103 -6.20 -2.31 -12.26
C GLU A 103 -5.85 -2.68 -10.83
N ILE A 104 -6.52 -3.71 -10.36
CA ILE A 104 -6.25 -4.39 -9.09
C ILE A 104 -5.76 -5.78 -9.44
N VAL A 105 -4.69 -6.22 -8.78
CA VAL A 105 -4.12 -7.57 -8.97
C VAL A 105 -3.80 -8.19 -7.62
N TRP A 106 -3.73 -9.52 -7.59
CA TRP A 106 -3.26 -10.28 -6.44
C TRP A 106 -1.89 -10.83 -6.77
N LEU A 107 -0.87 -10.37 -6.05
CA LEU A 107 0.53 -10.73 -6.31
C LEU A 107 1.05 -11.72 -5.27
N SER A 108 1.97 -12.57 -5.69
CA SER A 108 2.74 -13.46 -4.81
C SER A 108 4.14 -12.88 -4.62
N TYR A 109 4.95 -13.52 -3.76
CA TYR A 109 6.34 -13.10 -3.56
C TYR A 109 7.16 -13.18 -4.86
N ALA A 110 6.81 -14.10 -5.76
CA ALA A 110 7.48 -14.21 -7.07
C ALA A 110 7.34 -12.94 -7.92
N ASP A 111 6.34 -12.09 -7.61
CA ASP A 111 6.10 -10.85 -8.33
C ASP A 111 6.87 -9.65 -7.75
N ARG A 112 7.79 -9.90 -6.81
CA ARG A 112 8.53 -8.86 -6.09
C ARG A 112 9.16 -7.80 -7.01
N ASP A 113 9.65 -8.20 -8.17
CA ASP A 113 10.29 -7.27 -9.12
C ASP A 113 9.30 -6.34 -9.82
N ARG A 114 8.00 -6.57 -9.67
CA ARG A 114 6.95 -5.77 -10.29
C ARG A 114 6.47 -4.61 -9.41
N VAL A 115 6.92 -4.56 -8.17
CA VAL A 115 6.46 -3.55 -7.20
C VAL A 115 7.55 -2.53 -6.89
N SER A 116 7.15 -1.40 -6.29
CA SER A 116 8.09 -0.33 -5.93
C SER A 116 9.09 -0.76 -4.85
N PRO A 117 10.21 -0.03 -4.69
CA PRO A 117 11.23 -0.40 -3.71
C PRO A 117 10.73 -0.59 -2.28
N VAL A 118 9.87 0.31 -1.78
CA VAL A 118 9.33 0.15 -0.42
C VAL A 118 8.40 -1.06 -0.33
N ASP A 119 7.63 -1.33 -1.37
CA ASP A 119 6.76 -2.50 -1.42
C ASP A 119 7.58 -3.79 -1.44
N GLN A 120 8.76 -3.78 -2.06
CA GLN A 120 9.69 -4.93 -2.01
C GLN A 120 10.12 -5.23 -0.58
N VAL A 121 10.42 -4.20 0.21
CA VAL A 121 10.76 -4.36 1.63
C VAL A 121 9.60 -4.99 2.40
N ILE A 122 8.38 -4.53 2.12
CA ILE A 122 7.16 -5.06 2.74
C ILE A 122 6.92 -6.51 2.33
N PHE A 123 7.08 -6.82 1.05
CA PHE A 123 6.97 -8.19 0.52
C PHE A 123 7.96 -9.12 1.23
N ASP A 124 9.21 -8.69 1.40
CA ASP A 124 10.24 -9.46 2.09
C ASP A 124 9.83 -9.77 3.53
N HIS A 125 9.32 -8.76 4.25
CA HIS A 125 8.86 -8.93 5.63
C HIS A 125 7.70 -9.92 5.72
N LEU A 126 6.68 -9.77 4.86
CA LEU A 126 5.52 -10.64 4.87
C LEU A 126 5.87 -12.06 4.45
N HIS A 127 6.81 -12.22 3.53
CA HIS A 127 7.28 -13.53 3.10
C HIS A 127 8.03 -14.24 4.23
N ARG A 128 8.94 -13.55 4.91
CA ARG A 128 9.68 -14.12 6.06
C ARG A 128 8.76 -14.50 7.20
N SER A 129 7.66 -13.79 7.39
CA SER A 129 6.68 -14.09 8.45
C SER A 129 5.65 -15.15 8.04
N GLY A 130 5.76 -15.70 6.82
CA GLY A 130 4.88 -16.76 6.33
C GLY A 130 3.52 -16.28 5.83
N ARG A 131 3.29 -14.98 5.73
CA ARG A 131 2.00 -14.42 5.30
C ARG A 131 1.88 -14.29 3.78
N LEU A 132 2.98 -14.01 3.10
CA LEU A 132 3.04 -13.90 1.64
C LEU A 132 3.78 -15.11 1.09
N HIS A 133 3.13 -15.83 0.20
CA HIS A 133 3.69 -17.03 -0.41
C HIS A 133 4.42 -16.77 -1.71
#